data_afb715e4468ef41e9baddc7b20ede941
#
_entry.id   afb715e4468ef41e9baddc7b20ede941
#
_cell.length_a   1.000
_cell.length_b   1.000
_cell.length_c   1.000
_cell.angle_alpha   90.00
_cell.angle_beta   90.00
_cell.angle_gamma   90.00
#
_symmetry.space_group_name_H-M   'P 1'
#
loop_
_entity.id
_entity.type
_entity.pdbx_description
1 polymer ?
#
loop_
_entity_poly.entity_id
_entity_poly.type
_entity_poly.pdbx_seq_one_letter_code
_entity_poly.pdbx_strand_id
1 'polypeptide(L)'
;LFLRTAEPAPALATGNLRLDRLVGADIRFVTPEQYRERNALLQDAAGSDGYVIPEGGSNALGSWGYIRAVDEIAAQWGNPPSAIICATGSGGTLAGLAIGLRRRDLDTPLFGVAVCDDAAYFARIVDRISADATDRWPGLPRVRARDVNVIEGYKGRGYALSTAQEMSDIESVARASGLILDPVYTGKAFRPLLHEPDRFGPRPLFVHTGGIFGLLA
;
A
#
# COMPACT_ATOMS: atom_id res chain seq x y z
N LEU A 1 7.71 -5.23 17.28
CA LEU A 1 7.11 -5.63 16.01
C LEU A 1 6.30 -6.91 16.20
N PHE A 2 5.03 -6.92 15.78
CA PHE A 2 4.19 -8.12 15.81
C PHE A 2 4.04 -8.69 14.40
N LEU A 3 4.47 -9.94 14.20
CA LEU A 3 4.39 -10.62 12.90
C LEU A 3 3.42 -11.80 12.99
N ARG A 4 2.42 -11.80 12.11
CA ARG A 4 1.45 -12.89 12.01
C ARG A 4 2.07 -14.11 11.33
N THR A 5 1.94 -15.27 11.97
CA THR A 5 2.30 -16.56 11.36
C THR A 5 1.28 -17.64 11.73
N ALA A 6 0.97 -18.52 10.80
CA ALA A 6 0.16 -19.72 11.06
C ALA A 6 1.04 -20.94 11.43
N GLU A 7 2.35 -20.85 11.16
CA GLU A 7 3.34 -21.88 11.41
C GLU A 7 4.31 -21.43 12.52
N PRO A 8 5.11 -22.32 13.07
CA PRO A 8 6.20 -21.92 13.96
C PRO A 8 7.08 -20.84 13.33
N ALA A 9 7.65 -19.97 14.15
CA ALA A 9 8.52 -18.90 13.68
C ALA A 9 9.59 -19.44 12.71
N PRO A 10 9.85 -18.78 11.56
CA PRO A 10 10.82 -19.25 10.59
C PRO A 10 12.20 -19.43 11.21
N ALA A 11 12.80 -20.60 11.04
CA ALA A 11 14.16 -20.88 11.53
C ALA A 11 15.19 -20.00 10.80
N LEU A 12 15.00 -19.78 9.50
CA LEU A 12 15.83 -18.91 8.67
C LEU A 12 15.12 -17.59 8.41
N ALA A 13 15.79 -16.48 8.69
CA ALA A 13 15.29 -15.16 8.34
C ALA A 13 15.75 -14.78 6.93
N THR A 14 14.77 -14.56 6.04
CA THR A 14 14.96 -14.08 4.66
C THR A 14 14.19 -12.78 4.46
N GLY A 15 14.40 -12.10 3.35
CA GLY A 15 13.65 -10.91 2.98
C GLY A 15 13.59 -9.84 4.10
N ASN A 16 12.40 -9.33 4.35
CA ASN A 16 12.17 -8.29 5.37
C ASN A 16 12.48 -8.78 6.79
N LEU A 17 12.18 -10.03 7.12
CA LEU A 17 12.49 -10.58 8.46
C LEU A 17 13.99 -10.55 8.78
N ARG A 18 14.84 -10.74 7.76
CA ARG A 18 16.29 -10.60 7.93
C ARG A 18 16.68 -9.15 8.27
N LEU A 19 16.03 -8.17 7.63
CA LEU A 19 16.27 -6.76 7.91
C LEU A 19 15.78 -6.38 9.31
N ASP A 20 14.60 -6.84 9.71
CA ASP A 20 14.06 -6.60 11.05
C ASP A 20 15.03 -7.09 12.14
N ARG A 21 15.61 -8.28 11.96
CA ARG A 21 16.63 -8.80 12.87
C ARG A 21 17.95 -8.01 12.82
N LEU A 22 18.34 -7.60 11.61
CA LEU A 22 19.59 -6.83 11.42
C LEU A 22 19.57 -5.49 12.15
N VAL A 23 18.41 -4.82 12.17
CA VAL A 23 18.25 -3.54 12.88
C VAL A 23 17.91 -3.71 14.37
N GLY A 24 17.90 -4.94 14.88
CA GLY A 24 17.67 -5.23 16.30
C GLY A 24 16.23 -5.09 16.76
N ALA A 25 15.24 -5.24 15.86
CA ALA A 25 13.85 -5.17 16.23
C ALA A 25 13.47 -6.29 17.23
N ASP A 26 12.72 -5.94 18.29
CA ASP A 26 12.01 -6.93 19.13
C ASP A 26 10.84 -7.50 18.35
N ILE A 27 10.94 -8.77 17.94
CA ILE A 27 9.98 -9.44 17.07
C ILE A 27 9.17 -10.44 17.87
N ARG A 28 7.85 -10.26 17.88
CA ARG A 28 6.90 -11.18 18.51
C ARG A 28 6.03 -11.81 17.43
N PHE A 29 6.12 -13.13 17.30
CA PHE A 29 5.25 -13.89 16.41
C PHE A 29 3.91 -14.14 17.09
N VAL A 30 2.82 -13.89 16.35
CA VAL A 30 1.46 -14.04 16.83
C VAL A 30 0.63 -14.89 15.87
N THR A 31 -0.31 -15.66 16.41
CA THR A 31 -1.23 -16.44 15.57
C THR A 31 -2.22 -15.55 14.82
N PRO A 32 -2.91 -16.07 13.77
CA PRO A 32 -3.98 -15.33 13.09
C PRO A 32 -5.09 -14.87 14.04
N GLU A 33 -5.40 -15.65 15.09
CA GLU A 33 -6.40 -15.32 16.11
C GLU A 33 -5.92 -14.15 16.96
N GLN A 34 -4.71 -14.20 17.47
CA GLN A 34 -4.10 -13.11 18.25
C GLN A 34 -3.98 -11.83 17.41
N TYR A 35 -3.67 -11.98 16.12
CA TYR A 35 -3.54 -10.83 15.22
C TYR A 35 -4.86 -10.06 15.00
N ARG A 36 -6.00 -10.67 15.22
CA ARG A 36 -7.31 -9.97 15.20
C ARG A 36 -7.38 -8.88 16.25
N GLU A 37 -6.72 -9.09 17.40
CA GLU A 37 -6.63 -8.16 18.52
C GLU A 37 -5.36 -7.28 18.47
N ARG A 38 -4.74 -7.14 17.28
CA ARG A 38 -3.44 -6.45 17.11
C ARG A 38 -3.40 -5.04 17.69
N ASN A 39 -4.51 -4.32 17.66
CA ASN A 39 -4.54 -2.96 18.22
C ASN A 39 -4.35 -2.97 19.74
N ALA A 40 -4.99 -3.90 20.44
CA ALA A 40 -4.80 -4.09 21.87
C ALA A 40 -3.38 -4.54 22.18
N LEU A 41 -2.84 -5.51 21.41
CA LEU A 41 -1.46 -5.97 21.58
C LEU A 41 -0.44 -4.85 21.38
N LEU A 42 -0.65 -3.98 20.40
CA LEU A 42 0.22 -2.84 20.12
C LEU A 42 0.16 -1.79 21.24
N GLN A 43 -1.04 -1.49 21.75
CA GLN A 43 -1.23 -0.55 22.85
C GLN A 43 -0.61 -1.05 24.15
N ASP A 44 -0.83 -2.32 24.48
CA ASP A 44 -0.23 -2.95 25.66
C ASP A 44 1.29 -2.94 25.60
N ALA A 45 1.86 -3.30 24.45
CA ALA A 45 3.31 -3.28 24.25
C ALA A 45 3.93 -1.88 24.26
N ALA A 46 3.20 -0.87 23.82
CA ALA A 46 3.66 0.52 23.81
C ALA A 46 3.66 1.11 25.23
N GLY A 47 2.76 0.69 26.09
CA GLY A 47 2.59 1.28 27.42
C GLY A 47 2.27 2.79 27.36
N SER A 48 2.72 3.53 28.39
CA SER A 48 2.50 4.98 28.47
C SER A 48 3.44 5.80 27.60
N ASP A 49 4.63 5.29 27.32
CA ASP A 49 5.73 6.04 26.71
C ASP A 49 6.02 5.65 25.26
N GLY A 50 5.38 4.58 24.78
CA GLY A 50 5.55 4.07 23.43
C GLY A 50 4.60 4.72 22.42
N TYR A 51 5.02 4.76 21.16
CA TYR A 51 4.18 5.20 20.05
C TYR A 51 3.77 4.02 19.18
N VAL A 52 2.47 3.83 18.97
CA VAL A 52 1.93 2.78 18.12
C VAL A 52 1.92 3.21 16.67
N ILE A 53 2.68 2.50 15.83
CA ILE A 53 2.57 2.61 14.37
C ILE A 53 1.61 1.51 13.89
N PRO A 54 0.43 1.85 13.35
CA PRO A 54 -0.52 0.85 12.88
C PRO A 54 0.00 0.10 11.65
N GLU A 55 -0.65 -1.00 11.30
CA GLU A 55 -0.33 -1.78 10.10
C GLU A 55 -0.19 -0.88 8.86
N GLY A 56 0.94 -1.00 8.17
CA GLY A 56 1.28 -0.18 7.00
C GLY A 56 1.45 1.32 7.26
N GLY A 57 1.50 1.79 8.52
CA GLY A 57 1.51 3.21 8.86
C GLY A 57 0.23 3.94 8.39
N SER A 58 -0.87 3.19 8.15
CA SER A 58 -2.08 3.69 7.49
C SER A 58 -3.00 4.41 8.46
N ASN A 59 -2.68 5.66 8.73
CA ASN A 59 -3.47 6.59 9.54
C ASN A 59 -3.36 8.03 9.00
N ALA A 60 -4.03 8.97 9.65
CA ALA A 60 -4.02 10.38 9.26
C ALA A 60 -2.60 10.98 9.20
N LEU A 61 -1.71 10.64 10.14
CA LEU A 61 -0.33 11.13 10.14
C LEU A 61 0.48 10.49 9.00
N GLY A 62 0.40 9.17 8.85
CA GLY A 62 1.14 8.44 7.81
C GLY A 62 0.72 8.85 6.38
N SER A 63 -0.53 9.28 6.18
CA SER A 63 -0.99 9.74 4.87
C SER A 63 -0.28 11.01 4.37
N TRP A 64 0.31 11.82 5.26
CA TRP A 64 1.06 13.03 4.89
C TRP A 64 2.22 12.77 3.95
N GLY A 65 2.88 11.62 4.04
CA GLY A 65 3.93 11.24 3.09
C GLY A 65 3.42 11.27 1.65
N TYR A 66 2.25 10.69 1.40
CA TYR A 66 1.67 10.65 0.05
C TYR A 66 0.88 11.90 -0.32
N ILE A 67 0.37 12.68 0.64
CA ILE A 67 -0.14 14.03 0.39
C ILE A 67 0.98 14.90 -0.18
N ARG A 68 2.17 14.84 0.42
CA ARG A 68 3.36 15.57 -0.05
C ARG A 68 3.92 15.00 -1.35
N ALA A 69 3.87 13.69 -1.55
CA ALA A 69 4.28 13.05 -2.80
C ALA A 69 3.52 13.62 -4.01
N VAL A 70 2.24 13.99 -3.85
CA VAL A 70 1.49 14.66 -4.93
C VAL A 70 2.08 16.03 -5.27
N ASP A 71 2.59 16.77 -4.30
CA ASP A 71 3.29 18.04 -4.57
C ASP A 71 4.55 17.82 -5.42
N GLU A 72 5.34 16.80 -5.04
CA GLU A 72 6.57 16.44 -5.73
C GLU A 72 6.30 15.93 -7.15
N ILE A 73 5.33 15.03 -7.31
CA ILE A 73 4.90 14.50 -8.60
C ILE A 73 4.43 15.66 -9.50
N ALA A 74 3.56 16.54 -9.00
CA ALA A 74 3.02 17.66 -9.76
C ALA A 74 4.10 18.68 -10.17
N ALA A 75 5.17 18.81 -9.42
CA ALA A 75 6.30 19.64 -9.76
C ALA A 75 7.20 19.02 -10.86
N GLN A 76 7.17 17.69 -11.01
CA GLN A 76 8.03 16.95 -11.93
C GLN A 76 7.36 16.63 -13.27
N TRP A 77 6.02 16.54 -13.32
CA TRP A 77 5.33 16.27 -14.58
C TRP A 77 5.18 17.54 -15.45
N GLY A 78 5.57 17.47 -16.69
CA GLY A 78 5.31 18.58 -17.65
C GLY A 78 3.81 18.66 -18.00
N ASN A 79 3.21 17.50 -18.29
CA ASN A 79 1.77 17.35 -18.47
C ASN A 79 1.23 16.31 -17.47
N PRO A 80 0.05 16.51 -16.85
CA PRO A 80 -0.54 15.54 -15.94
C PRO A 80 -0.64 14.15 -16.54
N PRO A 81 -0.41 13.07 -15.76
CA PRO A 81 -0.63 11.71 -16.23
C PRO A 81 -2.12 11.48 -16.50
N SER A 82 -2.41 10.54 -17.42
CA SER A 82 -3.80 10.16 -17.73
C SER A 82 -4.49 9.44 -16.57
N ALA A 83 -3.71 8.78 -15.71
CA ALA A 83 -4.16 8.14 -14.49
C ALA A 83 -2.98 7.95 -13.53
N ILE A 84 -3.26 7.82 -12.23
CA ILE A 84 -2.29 7.39 -11.21
C ILE A 84 -2.74 6.05 -10.67
N ILE A 85 -1.82 5.08 -10.56
CA ILE A 85 -2.10 3.72 -10.09
C ILE A 85 -1.16 3.38 -8.94
N CYS A 86 -1.69 2.80 -7.86
CA CYS A 86 -0.89 2.33 -6.72
C CYS A 86 -1.40 1.02 -6.15
N ALA A 87 -0.52 0.25 -5.52
CA ALA A 87 -0.90 -0.90 -4.71
C ALA A 87 -1.70 -0.47 -3.47
N THR A 88 -2.71 -1.23 -3.12
CA THR A 88 -3.55 -0.97 -1.94
C THR A 88 -3.63 -2.22 -1.07
N GLY A 89 -2.82 -2.24 0.01
CA GLY A 89 -2.76 -3.33 0.99
C GLY A 89 -3.28 -2.92 2.39
N SER A 90 -3.15 -1.63 2.75
CA SER A 90 -3.65 -1.07 4.02
C SER A 90 -4.37 0.27 3.85
N GLY A 91 -4.37 0.83 2.63
CA GLY A 91 -5.12 2.03 2.25
C GLY A 91 -4.42 3.37 2.49
N GLY A 92 -3.31 3.42 3.23
CA GLY A 92 -2.63 4.69 3.57
C GLY A 92 -2.08 5.45 2.36
N THR A 93 -1.44 4.73 1.43
CA THR A 93 -0.94 5.30 0.17
C THR A 93 -2.08 5.91 -0.66
N LEU A 94 -3.13 5.12 -0.89
CA LEU A 94 -4.29 5.56 -1.66
C LEU A 94 -4.99 6.76 -1.01
N ALA A 95 -5.14 6.75 0.32
CA ALA A 95 -5.72 7.87 1.06
C ALA A 95 -4.89 9.16 0.91
N GLY A 96 -3.56 9.06 1.09
CA GLY A 96 -2.68 10.21 0.98
C GLY A 96 -2.66 10.80 -0.43
N LEU A 97 -2.57 9.96 -1.47
CA LEU A 97 -2.66 10.41 -2.86
C LEU A 97 -4.00 11.08 -3.17
N ALA A 98 -5.12 10.47 -2.74
CA ALA A 98 -6.45 11.04 -2.97
C ALA A 98 -6.64 12.41 -2.29
N ILE A 99 -6.21 12.54 -1.02
CA ILE A 99 -6.24 13.81 -0.28
C ILE A 99 -5.33 14.84 -0.98
N GLY A 100 -4.13 14.44 -1.38
CA GLY A 100 -3.16 15.30 -2.05
C GLY A 100 -3.65 15.85 -3.38
N LEU A 101 -4.23 15.00 -4.24
CA LEU A 101 -4.84 15.40 -5.51
C LEU A 101 -5.96 16.41 -5.29
N ARG A 102 -6.91 16.10 -4.39
CA ARG A 102 -8.01 17.00 -4.07
C ARG A 102 -7.56 18.32 -3.45
N ARG A 103 -6.52 18.31 -2.60
CA ARG A 103 -5.93 19.51 -2.02
C ARG A 103 -5.34 20.46 -3.07
N ARG A 104 -4.85 19.91 -4.16
CA ARG A 104 -4.26 20.66 -5.27
C ARG A 104 -5.24 20.92 -6.42
N ASP A 105 -6.50 20.55 -6.26
CA ASP A 105 -7.52 20.67 -7.30
C ASP A 105 -7.09 20.00 -8.62
N LEU A 106 -6.54 18.78 -8.51
CA LEU A 106 -6.08 17.98 -9.64
C LEU A 106 -7.09 16.86 -9.94
N ASP A 107 -7.65 16.88 -11.17
CA ASP A 107 -8.67 15.91 -11.63
C ASP A 107 -8.08 14.61 -12.19
N THR A 108 -6.78 14.36 -11.98
CA THR A 108 -6.15 13.13 -12.46
C THR A 108 -6.80 11.91 -11.81
N PRO A 109 -7.35 10.96 -12.58
CA PRO A 109 -7.93 9.73 -12.06
C PRO A 109 -6.92 8.93 -11.23
N LEU A 110 -7.33 8.52 -10.02
CA LEU A 110 -6.52 7.71 -9.11
C LEU A 110 -7.16 6.34 -8.93
N PHE A 111 -6.36 5.28 -9.09
CA PHE A 111 -6.78 3.90 -8.92
C PHE A 111 -5.92 3.19 -7.89
N GLY A 112 -6.56 2.66 -6.84
CA GLY A 112 -5.94 1.70 -5.94
C GLY A 112 -6.18 0.29 -6.45
N VAL A 113 -5.14 -0.54 -6.57
CA VAL A 113 -5.31 -1.96 -6.90
C VAL A 113 -5.31 -2.77 -5.62
N ALA A 114 -6.42 -3.44 -5.32
CA ALA A 114 -6.59 -4.26 -4.14
C ALA A 114 -5.69 -5.52 -4.22
N VAL A 115 -4.78 -5.66 -3.25
CA VAL A 115 -3.84 -6.80 -3.20
C VAL A 115 -4.18 -7.84 -2.13
N CYS A 116 -5.16 -7.57 -1.25
CA CYS A 116 -5.57 -8.50 -0.19
C CYS A 116 -7.09 -8.49 0.08
N ASP A 117 -7.71 -7.35 0.33
CA ASP A 117 -9.13 -7.22 0.66
C ASP A 117 -9.97 -6.77 -0.55
N ASP A 118 -11.24 -6.39 -0.34
CA ASP A 118 -12.15 -5.93 -1.38
C ASP A 118 -12.18 -4.39 -1.55
N ALA A 119 -12.79 -3.93 -2.62
CA ALA A 119 -12.89 -2.50 -2.94
C ALA A 119 -13.68 -1.73 -1.89
N ALA A 120 -14.76 -2.31 -1.37
CA ALA A 120 -15.59 -1.66 -0.36
C ALA A 120 -14.83 -1.48 0.96
N TYR A 121 -14.01 -2.46 1.35
CA TYR A 121 -13.13 -2.37 2.49
C TYR A 121 -12.16 -1.19 2.36
N PHE A 122 -11.43 -1.11 1.25
CA PHE A 122 -10.44 -0.05 1.05
C PHE A 122 -11.09 1.33 0.91
N ALA A 123 -12.23 1.44 0.26
CA ALA A 123 -12.97 2.69 0.19
C ALA A 123 -13.35 3.22 1.58
N ARG A 124 -13.82 2.33 2.49
CA ARG A 124 -14.10 2.69 3.89
C ARG A 124 -12.84 3.10 4.67
N ILE A 125 -11.71 2.42 4.43
CA ILE A 125 -10.44 2.78 5.06
C ILE A 125 -9.98 4.17 4.65
N VAL A 126 -10.00 4.48 3.35
CA VAL A 126 -9.64 5.80 2.83
C VAL A 126 -10.56 6.88 3.40
N ASP A 127 -11.87 6.63 3.44
CA ASP A 127 -12.84 7.54 4.04
C ASP A 127 -12.50 7.83 5.51
N ARG A 128 -12.23 6.78 6.32
CA ARG A 128 -11.84 6.94 7.73
C ARG A 128 -10.55 7.72 7.88
N ILE A 129 -9.47 7.35 7.16
CA ILE A 129 -8.18 8.07 7.23
C ILE A 129 -8.37 9.53 6.86
N SER A 130 -9.17 9.82 5.83
CA SER A 130 -9.46 11.19 5.41
C SER A 130 -10.29 11.96 6.44
N ALA A 131 -11.22 11.31 7.16
CA ALA A 131 -11.94 11.91 8.28
C ALA A 131 -10.97 12.36 9.37
N ASP A 132 -10.19 11.40 9.86
CA ASP A 132 -9.21 11.64 10.93
C ASP A 132 -8.21 12.73 10.52
N ALA A 133 -7.80 12.76 9.24
CA ALA A 133 -6.90 13.79 8.72
C ALA A 133 -7.55 15.18 8.70
N THR A 134 -8.82 15.28 8.26
CA THR A 134 -9.56 16.55 8.24
C THR A 134 -9.83 17.08 9.65
N ASP A 135 -10.13 16.19 10.60
CA ASP A 135 -10.34 16.56 12.00
C ASP A 135 -9.07 17.13 12.66
N ARG A 136 -7.92 16.52 12.34
CA ARG A 136 -6.61 16.99 12.86
C ARG A 136 -6.09 18.23 12.13
N TRP A 137 -6.35 18.34 10.85
CA TRP A 137 -5.91 19.44 9.99
C TRP A 137 -7.08 19.94 9.13
N PRO A 138 -7.88 20.90 9.66
CA PRO A 138 -9.10 21.38 9.00
C PRO A 138 -8.91 21.98 7.60
N GLY A 139 -7.66 22.30 7.21
CA GLY A 139 -7.32 22.75 5.85
C GLY A 139 -7.22 21.63 4.81
N LEU A 140 -7.28 20.35 5.22
CA LEU A 140 -7.28 19.22 4.29
C LEU A 140 -8.70 18.93 3.77
N PRO A 141 -8.84 18.61 2.46
CA PRO A 141 -10.12 18.24 1.89
C PRO A 141 -10.53 16.83 2.33
N ARG A 142 -11.83 16.63 2.50
CA ARG A 142 -12.42 15.34 2.81
C ARG A 142 -12.57 14.49 1.54
N VAL A 143 -12.06 13.26 1.59
CA VAL A 143 -12.29 12.21 0.58
C VAL A 143 -13.28 11.18 1.17
N ARG A 144 -14.36 10.88 0.47
CA ARG A 144 -15.37 9.92 0.91
C ARG A 144 -15.21 8.58 0.19
N ALA A 145 -15.74 7.51 0.76
CA ALA A 145 -15.69 6.18 0.16
C ALA A 145 -16.15 6.14 -1.31
N ARG A 146 -17.19 6.90 -1.66
CA ARG A 146 -17.73 7.00 -3.03
C ARG A 146 -16.79 7.68 -4.03
N ASP A 147 -15.79 8.41 -3.55
CA ASP A 147 -14.84 9.16 -4.37
C ASP A 147 -13.58 8.31 -4.68
N VAL A 148 -13.55 7.05 -4.24
CA VAL A 148 -12.37 6.17 -4.32
C VAL A 148 -12.57 5.12 -5.39
N ASN A 149 -11.62 5.02 -6.33
CA ASN A 149 -11.62 3.97 -7.34
C ASN A 149 -10.67 2.85 -6.90
N VAL A 150 -11.20 1.66 -6.64
CA VAL A 150 -10.42 0.47 -6.31
C VAL A 150 -10.66 -0.61 -7.35
N ILE A 151 -9.57 -1.13 -7.91
CA ILE A 151 -9.59 -2.23 -8.88
C ILE A 151 -9.44 -3.54 -8.13
N GLU A 152 -10.33 -4.47 -8.39
CA GLU A 152 -10.33 -5.84 -7.89
C GLU A 152 -9.92 -6.84 -8.97
N GLY A 153 -9.76 -8.11 -8.58
CA GLY A 153 -9.43 -9.20 -9.50
C GLY A 153 -7.93 -9.51 -9.57
N TYR A 154 -7.07 -8.69 -8.97
CA TYR A 154 -5.61 -8.84 -9.03
C TYR A 154 -4.96 -9.32 -7.74
N LYS A 155 -5.71 -9.65 -6.69
CA LYS A 155 -5.14 -10.19 -5.44
C LYS A 155 -4.63 -11.64 -5.58
N GLY A 156 -4.98 -12.32 -6.66
CA GLY A 156 -4.55 -13.68 -6.93
C GLY A 156 -5.05 -14.67 -5.87
N ARG A 157 -4.19 -15.60 -5.43
CA ARG A 157 -4.50 -16.61 -4.42
C ARG A 157 -4.64 -16.06 -2.99
N GLY A 158 -4.21 -14.82 -2.76
CA GLY A 158 -4.25 -14.16 -1.46
C GLY A 158 -3.00 -13.33 -1.17
N TYR A 159 -2.94 -12.77 0.03
CA TYR A 159 -1.81 -11.98 0.48
C TYR A 159 -0.52 -12.81 0.50
N ALA A 160 0.54 -12.28 -0.09
CA ALA A 160 1.86 -12.92 -0.22
C ALA A 160 1.86 -14.29 -0.92
N LEU A 161 0.77 -14.66 -1.62
CA LEU A 161 0.68 -15.88 -2.40
C LEU A 161 0.67 -15.53 -3.88
N SER A 162 1.73 -15.89 -4.59
CA SER A 162 1.87 -15.62 -6.02
C SER A 162 1.66 -16.87 -6.85
N THR A 163 1.09 -16.70 -8.04
CA THR A 163 0.95 -17.72 -9.07
C THR A 163 2.15 -17.69 -10.01
N ALA A 164 2.35 -18.75 -10.79
CA ALA A 164 3.38 -18.77 -11.84
C ALA A 164 3.19 -17.64 -12.86
N GLN A 165 1.93 -17.32 -13.21
CA GLN A 165 1.65 -16.22 -14.13
C GLN A 165 2.03 -14.85 -13.53
N GLU A 166 1.75 -14.62 -12.26
CA GLU A 166 2.16 -13.37 -11.58
C GLU A 166 3.69 -13.22 -11.56
N MET A 167 4.41 -14.30 -11.31
CA MET A 167 5.88 -14.29 -11.38
C MET A 167 6.40 -14.05 -12.80
N SER A 168 5.78 -14.66 -13.80
CA SER A 168 6.12 -14.44 -15.22
C SER A 168 5.87 -12.97 -15.65
N ASP A 169 4.79 -12.35 -15.19
CA ASP A 169 4.50 -10.95 -15.45
C ASP A 169 5.60 -10.04 -14.85
N ILE A 170 6.02 -10.30 -13.60
CA ILE A 170 7.13 -9.58 -12.93
C ILE A 170 8.44 -9.72 -13.73
N GLU A 171 8.80 -10.94 -14.13
CA GLU A 171 10.01 -11.20 -14.93
C GLU A 171 9.97 -10.47 -16.27
N SER A 172 8.82 -10.48 -16.93
CA SER A 172 8.64 -9.84 -18.24
C SER A 172 8.82 -8.33 -18.14
N VAL A 173 8.26 -7.69 -17.11
CA VAL A 173 8.44 -6.26 -16.83
C VAL A 173 9.90 -5.97 -16.54
N ALA A 174 10.55 -6.74 -15.67
CA ALA A 174 11.94 -6.56 -15.32
C ALA A 174 12.87 -6.64 -16.54
N ARG A 175 12.66 -7.64 -17.41
CA ARG A 175 13.46 -7.81 -18.65
C ARG A 175 13.23 -6.70 -19.67
N ALA A 176 11.99 -6.20 -19.78
CA ALA A 176 11.65 -5.18 -20.78
C ALA A 176 12.06 -3.76 -20.36
N SER A 177 12.06 -3.46 -19.05
CA SER A 177 12.21 -2.08 -18.56
C SER A 177 13.26 -1.87 -17.46
N GLY A 178 13.77 -2.95 -16.85
CA GLY A 178 14.61 -2.86 -15.65
C GLY A 178 13.83 -2.56 -14.37
N LEU A 179 12.50 -2.41 -14.44
CA LEU A 179 11.66 -2.16 -13.25
C LEU A 179 11.50 -3.45 -12.45
N ILE A 180 11.94 -3.45 -11.21
CA ILE A 180 11.84 -4.60 -10.30
C ILE A 180 10.62 -4.46 -9.42
N LEU A 181 9.60 -5.29 -9.67
CA LEU A 181 8.35 -5.35 -8.90
C LEU A 181 8.44 -6.45 -7.84
N ASP A 182 7.81 -6.25 -6.69
CA ASP A 182 7.69 -7.28 -5.66
C ASP A 182 6.45 -8.17 -5.90
N PRO A 183 6.44 -9.42 -5.45
CA PRO A 183 5.32 -10.33 -5.70
C PRO A 183 4.10 -10.09 -4.82
N VAL A 184 4.23 -9.30 -3.74
CA VAL A 184 3.15 -9.10 -2.74
C VAL A 184 2.26 -7.92 -3.11
N TYR A 185 2.85 -6.80 -3.51
CA TYR A 185 2.17 -5.51 -3.72
C TYR A 185 2.30 -5.01 -5.15
N THR A 186 3.51 -4.56 -5.53
CA THR A 186 3.72 -3.82 -6.78
C THR A 186 3.54 -4.69 -8.01
N GLY A 187 3.91 -5.97 -7.97
CA GLY A 187 3.66 -6.92 -9.07
C GLY A 187 2.18 -7.09 -9.34
N LYS A 188 1.38 -7.33 -8.29
CA LYS A 188 -0.08 -7.44 -8.42
C LYS A 188 -0.72 -6.15 -8.92
N ALA A 189 -0.27 -5.01 -8.40
CA ALA A 189 -0.81 -3.70 -8.76
C ALA A 189 -0.40 -3.23 -10.16
N PHE A 190 0.68 -3.75 -10.72
CA PHE A 190 1.11 -3.42 -12.08
C PHE A 190 0.35 -4.22 -13.16
N ARG A 191 -0.22 -5.37 -12.81
CA ARG A 191 -0.92 -6.25 -13.76
C ARG A 191 -2.09 -5.61 -14.51
N PRO A 192 -2.94 -4.75 -13.92
CA PRO A 192 -3.93 -4.01 -14.70
C PRO A 192 -3.33 -3.22 -15.86
N LEU A 193 -2.14 -2.63 -15.68
CA LEU A 193 -1.44 -1.90 -16.75
C LEU A 193 -0.99 -2.82 -17.90
N LEU A 194 -0.72 -4.08 -17.61
CA LEU A 194 -0.35 -5.10 -18.62
C LEU A 194 -1.58 -5.66 -19.35
N HIS A 195 -2.67 -5.88 -18.62
CA HIS A 195 -3.82 -6.63 -19.12
C HIS A 195 -4.99 -5.75 -19.60
N GLU A 196 -5.06 -4.51 -19.12
CA GLU A 196 -6.12 -3.54 -19.42
C GLU A 196 -5.53 -2.14 -19.73
N PRO A 197 -4.49 -2.01 -20.60
CA PRO A 197 -3.74 -0.74 -20.76
C PRO A 197 -4.64 0.43 -21.17
N ASP A 198 -5.66 0.19 -22.00
CA ASP A 198 -6.56 1.23 -22.51
C ASP A 198 -7.39 1.90 -21.39
N ARG A 199 -7.57 1.21 -20.25
CA ARG A 199 -8.30 1.72 -19.09
C ARG A 199 -7.68 2.98 -18.50
N PHE A 200 -6.38 3.15 -18.64
CA PHE A 200 -5.62 4.19 -17.93
C PHE A 200 -5.18 5.34 -18.83
N GLY A 201 -5.53 5.26 -20.13
CA GLY A 201 -5.13 6.25 -21.12
C GLY A 201 -3.64 6.19 -21.51
N PRO A 202 -3.16 7.15 -22.29
CA PRO A 202 -1.88 7.00 -23.00
C PRO A 202 -0.62 7.20 -22.13
N ARG A 203 -0.75 7.77 -20.94
CA ARG A 203 0.40 8.09 -20.06
C ARG A 203 0.08 7.87 -18.58
N PRO A 204 -0.21 6.62 -18.16
CA PRO A 204 -0.44 6.33 -16.76
C PRO A 204 0.84 6.48 -15.93
N LEU A 205 0.70 6.94 -14.69
CA LEU A 205 1.76 6.99 -13.70
C LEU A 205 1.55 5.84 -12.71
N PHE A 206 2.52 4.95 -12.61
CA PHE A 206 2.53 3.91 -11.58
C PHE A 206 3.38 4.36 -10.38
N VAL A 207 2.77 4.36 -9.19
CA VAL A 207 3.48 4.68 -7.95
C VAL A 207 4.13 3.40 -7.41
N HIS A 208 5.44 3.29 -7.61
CA HIS A 208 6.23 2.16 -7.13
C HIS A 208 6.64 2.37 -5.68
N THR A 209 6.03 1.63 -4.78
CA THR A 209 6.19 1.79 -3.32
C THR A 209 7.28 0.91 -2.69
N GLY A 210 8.14 0.30 -3.50
CA GLY A 210 9.22 -0.56 -3.01
C GLY A 210 8.82 -2.04 -2.97
N GLY A 211 9.31 -2.77 -1.95
CA GLY A 211 8.98 -4.18 -1.74
C GLY A 211 10.00 -5.18 -2.30
N ILE A 212 11.11 -4.71 -2.90
CA ILE A 212 12.11 -5.55 -3.57
C ILE A 212 12.61 -6.73 -2.69
N PHE A 213 12.69 -6.55 -1.39
CA PHE A 213 13.11 -7.61 -0.48
C PHE A 213 12.14 -8.80 -0.42
N GLY A 214 10.89 -8.63 -0.85
CA GLY A 214 9.94 -9.72 -1.04
C GLY A 214 10.32 -10.73 -2.12
N LEU A 215 11.20 -10.35 -3.05
CA LEU A 215 11.77 -11.28 -4.04
C LEU A 215 12.91 -12.13 -3.47
N LEU A 216 13.47 -11.73 -2.33
CA LEU A 216 14.61 -12.38 -1.67
C LEU A 216 14.17 -13.20 -0.44
N ALA A 217 12.86 -13.45 -0.31
CA ALA A 217 12.26 -14.20 0.79
C ALA A 217 12.20 -15.71 0.52
#